data_8968edebb3fca75c3906d997f3c8ddc6
#
_entry.id   8968edebb3fca75c3906d997f3c8ddc6
#
_cell.length_a   1.000
_cell.length_b   1.000
_cell.length_c   1.000
_cell.angle_alpha   90.00
_cell.angle_beta   90.00
_cell.angle_gamma   90.00
#
_symmetry.space_group_name_H-M   'P 1'
#
loop_
_entity.id
_entity.type
_entity.pdbx_description
1 polymer ?
#
loop_
_entity_poly.entity_id
_entity_poly.type
_entity_poly.pdbx_seq_one_letter_code
_entity_poly.pdbx_strand_id
1 'polypeptide(L)'
;KVAHILKGKTVNPDVSLAIAPGSKQVLNMLANNGALAIMIDAGARILESACGPCIGMGQSPNSKGISLRTFNRNFEGRSGTKDGQIYLVSPETAAISAITGVFTDPRTLGDAADITLPEKFTINDNMIVPPADEKDMDSIEVLRGPNIKPFPVSKPLAETIDAKCSLKVGDNITTDHIMPAGAKILPLRSNIPKISEFCFAVCDEKFHDRALELGKSIIVGGSNYGQGSSREHAALAPLYLGVKAVIVKSFARIHMANLINAGIVPLTFANESDYDEIDQMDELKIENIGKQIANGKVIKVTNVTKGFDFEVNADLSERQKEMLYAGGLLNYTKQNS
;
A
#
# COMPACT_ATOMS: atom_id res chain seq x y z
N LYS A 1 -14.61 7.69 -24.29
CA LYS A 1 -15.16 6.38 -24.62
C LYS A 1 -16.51 6.15 -23.92
N VAL A 2 -16.62 6.20 -22.60
CA VAL A 2 -17.87 5.98 -21.85
C VAL A 2 -18.98 6.94 -22.32
N ALA A 3 -18.70 8.24 -22.44
CA ALA A 3 -19.68 9.21 -22.93
C ALA A 3 -20.13 8.89 -24.38
N HIS A 4 -19.22 8.46 -25.24
CA HIS A 4 -19.55 8.01 -26.60
C HIS A 4 -20.55 6.84 -26.60
N ILE A 5 -20.32 5.83 -25.76
CA ILE A 5 -21.21 4.66 -25.65
C ILE A 5 -22.58 5.05 -25.08
N LEU A 6 -22.61 5.94 -24.10
CA LEU A 6 -23.82 6.37 -23.41
C LEU A 6 -24.65 7.41 -24.19
N LYS A 7 -24.08 8.05 -25.22
CA LYS A 7 -24.73 9.15 -25.96
C LYS A 7 -26.08 8.71 -26.56
N GLY A 8 -27.16 9.41 -26.18
CA GLY A 8 -28.52 9.14 -26.63
C GLY A 8 -29.11 7.83 -26.10
N LYS A 9 -28.52 7.24 -25.06
CA LYS A 9 -28.99 6.00 -24.43
C LYS A 9 -29.31 6.27 -22.95
N THR A 10 -30.06 5.36 -22.35
CA THR A 10 -30.43 5.40 -20.94
C THR A 10 -29.92 4.16 -20.22
N VAL A 11 -29.41 4.33 -19.04
CA VAL A 11 -28.99 3.24 -18.14
C VAL A 11 -30.21 2.37 -17.81
N ASN A 12 -30.04 1.06 -17.82
CA ASN A 12 -31.09 0.10 -17.46
C ASN A 12 -31.62 0.40 -16.04
N PRO A 13 -32.94 0.40 -15.82
CA PRO A 13 -33.55 0.77 -14.53
C PRO A 13 -33.10 -0.12 -13.36
N ASP A 14 -32.63 -1.34 -13.62
CA ASP A 14 -32.13 -2.25 -12.59
C ASP A 14 -30.62 -2.03 -12.29
N VAL A 15 -29.96 -1.05 -12.93
CA VAL A 15 -28.53 -0.76 -12.79
C VAL A 15 -28.31 0.59 -12.14
N SER A 16 -27.42 0.64 -11.15
CA SER A 16 -26.90 1.87 -10.58
C SER A 16 -25.53 2.17 -11.18
N LEU A 17 -25.47 3.09 -12.15
CA LEU A 17 -24.22 3.53 -12.75
C LEU A 17 -23.66 4.73 -11.97
N ALA A 18 -22.42 4.60 -11.47
CA ALA A 18 -21.69 5.68 -10.83
C ALA A 18 -20.33 5.90 -11.52
N ILE A 19 -19.96 7.15 -11.70
CA ILE A 19 -18.73 7.57 -12.37
C ILE A 19 -17.92 8.47 -11.43
N ALA A 20 -16.71 8.05 -11.08
CA ALA A 20 -15.74 8.85 -10.35
C ALA A 20 -14.63 9.28 -11.32
N PRO A 21 -14.58 10.57 -11.72
CA PRO A 21 -13.50 11.07 -12.56
C PRO A 21 -12.15 10.96 -11.85
N GLY A 22 -11.07 10.73 -12.62
CA GLY A 22 -9.74 10.47 -12.05
C GLY A 22 -9.12 11.66 -11.29
N SER A 23 -9.58 12.90 -11.58
CA SER A 23 -9.15 14.12 -10.89
C SER A 23 -10.14 15.27 -11.15
N LYS A 24 -10.02 16.36 -10.39
CA LYS A 24 -10.79 17.60 -10.66
C LYS A 24 -10.47 18.19 -12.05
N GLN A 25 -9.23 18.06 -12.51
CA GLN A 25 -8.82 18.46 -13.85
C GLN A 25 -9.59 17.66 -14.91
N VAL A 26 -9.66 16.33 -14.77
CA VAL A 26 -10.45 15.48 -15.68
C VAL A 26 -11.94 15.84 -15.63
N LEU A 27 -12.51 16.06 -14.44
CA LEU A 27 -13.90 16.47 -14.29
C LEU A 27 -14.17 17.78 -15.03
N ASN A 28 -13.29 18.79 -14.88
CA ASN A 28 -13.39 20.07 -15.58
C ASN A 28 -13.32 19.88 -17.10
N MET A 29 -12.40 19.06 -17.60
CA MET A 29 -12.29 18.76 -19.03
C MET A 29 -13.53 18.05 -19.58
N LEU A 30 -14.12 17.12 -18.81
CA LEU A 30 -15.38 16.45 -19.16
C LEU A 30 -16.56 17.41 -19.18
N ALA A 31 -16.58 18.43 -18.30
CA ALA A 31 -17.59 19.47 -18.31
C ALA A 31 -17.44 20.35 -19.56
N ASN A 32 -16.21 20.77 -19.87
CA ASN A 32 -15.94 21.67 -20.99
C ASN A 32 -16.19 21.03 -22.37
N ASN A 33 -15.95 19.73 -22.53
CA ASN A 33 -16.16 19.04 -23.81
C ASN A 33 -17.55 18.40 -23.95
N GLY A 34 -18.45 18.60 -22.95
CA GLY A 34 -19.82 18.10 -22.96
C GLY A 34 -19.98 16.61 -22.59
N ALA A 35 -18.91 15.88 -22.37
CA ALA A 35 -18.98 14.46 -22.01
C ALA A 35 -19.67 14.24 -20.66
N LEU A 36 -19.51 15.16 -19.72
CA LEU A 36 -20.16 15.10 -18.41
C LEU A 36 -21.69 15.15 -18.56
N ALA A 37 -22.21 16.09 -19.38
CA ALA A 37 -23.65 16.21 -19.63
C ALA A 37 -24.22 14.91 -20.24
N ILE A 38 -23.54 14.33 -21.25
CA ILE A 38 -23.96 13.06 -21.87
C ILE A 38 -24.07 11.93 -20.83
N MET A 39 -23.12 11.83 -19.92
CA MET A 39 -23.13 10.77 -18.88
C MET A 39 -24.27 11.00 -17.88
N ILE A 40 -24.54 12.24 -17.49
CA ILE A 40 -25.66 12.60 -16.60
C ILE A 40 -27.00 12.31 -17.29
N ASP A 41 -27.16 12.72 -18.54
CA ASP A 41 -28.40 12.51 -19.31
C ASP A 41 -28.71 11.01 -19.47
N ALA A 42 -27.67 10.17 -19.57
CA ALA A 42 -27.83 8.71 -19.59
C ALA A 42 -28.28 8.11 -18.24
N GLY A 43 -28.23 8.87 -17.15
CA GLY A 43 -28.60 8.42 -15.80
C GLY A 43 -27.41 8.05 -14.90
N ALA A 44 -26.19 8.44 -15.26
CA ALA A 44 -25.05 8.22 -14.40
C ALA A 44 -25.03 9.19 -13.21
N ARG A 45 -24.71 8.67 -12.03
CA ARG A 45 -24.39 9.47 -10.85
C ARG A 45 -22.91 9.83 -10.85
N ILE A 46 -22.60 11.12 -10.79
CA ILE A 46 -21.21 11.58 -10.73
C ILE A 46 -20.77 11.65 -9.27
N LEU A 47 -19.65 11.00 -8.97
CA LEU A 47 -19.04 10.95 -7.65
C LEU A 47 -17.83 11.88 -7.59
N GLU A 48 -17.38 12.17 -6.37
CA GLU A 48 -16.12 12.88 -6.14
C GLU A 48 -14.93 12.17 -6.76
N SER A 49 -13.94 12.97 -7.20
CA SER A 49 -12.66 12.49 -7.71
C SER A 49 -11.79 11.93 -6.57
N ALA A 50 -12.23 10.80 -5.99
CA ALA A 50 -11.62 10.20 -4.83
C ALA A 50 -11.70 8.65 -4.88
N CYS A 51 -10.93 7.99 -4.05
CA CYS A 51 -10.87 6.53 -3.98
C CYS A 51 -12.01 5.90 -3.12
N GLY A 52 -13.08 6.63 -2.83
CA GLY A 52 -14.19 6.18 -1.98
C GLY A 52 -14.89 4.90 -2.46
N PRO A 53 -15.38 4.85 -3.71
CA PRO A 53 -16.15 3.70 -4.20
C PRO A 53 -15.37 2.38 -4.23
N CYS A 54 -14.04 2.42 -4.26
CA CYS A 54 -13.20 1.23 -4.21
C CYS A 54 -13.44 0.39 -2.94
N ILE A 55 -13.79 1.03 -1.83
CA ILE A 55 -14.09 0.39 -0.54
C ILE A 55 -15.57 0.53 -0.14
N GLY A 56 -16.44 0.89 -1.08
CA GLY A 56 -17.86 1.03 -0.84
C GLY A 56 -18.33 2.37 -0.28
N MET A 57 -17.46 3.38 -0.19
CA MET A 57 -17.84 4.74 0.22
C MET A 57 -18.49 5.47 -0.96
N GLY A 58 -19.73 5.91 -0.77
CA GLY A 58 -20.52 6.59 -1.80
C GLY A 58 -21.18 5.68 -2.84
N GLN A 59 -20.69 4.46 -3.05
CA GLN A 59 -21.28 3.43 -3.92
C GLN A 59 -20.88 2.04 -3.44
N SER A 60 -21.88 1.23 -3.09
CA SER A 60 -21.72 -0.17 -2.64
C SER A 60 -22.73 -1.05 -3.35
N PRO A 61 -22.40 -2.29 -3.72
CA PRO A 61 -23.38 -3.23 -4.26
C PRO A 61 -24.37 -3.69 -3.17
N ASN A 62 -25.53 -4.16 -3.59
CA ASN A 62 -26.43 -4.89 -2.71
C ASN A 62 -25.80 -6.22 -2.26
N SER A 63 -26.37 -6.85 -1.21
CA SER A 63 -26.03 -8.22 -0.81
C SER A 63 -26.17 -9.16 -2.01
N LYS A 64 -25.13 -9.98 -2.27
CA LYS A 64 -25.02 -10.86 -3.45
C LYS A 64 -25.11 -10.15 -4.80
N GLY A 65 -25.10 -8.82 -4.81
CA GLY A 65 -25.18 -8.02 -6.02
C GLY A 65 -23.89 -8.10 -6.84
N ILE A 66 -24.04 -8.06 -8.17
CA ILE A 66 -22.93 -8.02 -9.13
C ILE A 66 -22.48 -6.56 -9.31
N SER A 67 -21.20 -6.31 -9.22
CA SER A 67 -20.62 -4.99 -9.43
C SER A 67 -19.47 -5.05 -10.41
N LEU A 68 -19.64 -4.42 -11.56
CA LEU A 68 -18.60 -4.27 -12.58
C LEU A 68 -17.83 -2.97 -12.30
N ARG A 69 -16.51 -3.05 -12.15
CA ARG A 69 -15.68 -1.92 -11.74
C ARG A 69 -14.41 -1.78 -12.57
N THR A 70 -13.95 -0.57 -12.73
CA THR A 70 -12.68 -0.26 -13.40
C THR A 70 -11.53 -0.02 -12.40
N PHE A 71 -11.77 -0.22 -11.10
CA PHE A 71 -10.77 -0.15 -10.04
C PHE A 71 -9.94 -1.45 -9.96
N ASN A 72 -8.68 -1.35 -9.57
CA ASN A 72 -7.74 -2.48 -9.52
C ASN A 72 -8.00 -3.50 -8.41
N ARG A 73 -9.00 -3.30 -7.55
CA ARG A 73 -9.37 -4.17 -6.43
C ARG A 73 -10.73 -4.81 -6.72
N ASN A 74 -10.75 -6.12 -6.92
CA ASN A 74 -11.90 -6.85 -7.48
C ASN A 74 -12.18 -8.21 -6.82
N PHE A 75 -11.98 -8.33 -5.53
CA PHE A 75 -12.32 -9.54 -4.78
C PHE A 75 -13.66 -9.39 -4.05
N GLU A 76 -14.30 -10.51 -3.72
CA GLU A 76 -15.56 -10.56 -3.01
C GLU A 76 -15.50 -9.75 -1.70
N GLY A 77 -16.54 -8.98 -1.42
CA GLY A 77 -16.65 -8.15 -0.22
C GLY A 77 -15.81 -6.86 -0.24
N ARG A 78 -14.98 -6.62 -1.26
CA ARG A 78 -14.08 -5.46 -1.31
C ARG A 78 -14.83 -4.12 -1.21
N SER A 79 -15.99 -4.02 -1.81
CA SER A 79 -16.67 -2.73 -2.02
C SER A 79 -17.77 -2.43 -0.99
N GLY A 80 -17.57 -2.82 0.25
CA GLY A 80 -18.40 -2.45 1.40
C GLY A 80 -19.45 -3.51 1.78
N THR A 81 -19.97 -4.29 0.83
CA THR A 81 -20.89 -5.38 1.08
C THR A 81 -20.16 -6.71 1.08
N LYS A 82 -20.23 -7.44 2.20
CA LYS A 82 -19.40 -8.63 2.48
C LYS A 82 -19.48 -9.73 1.42
N ASP A 83 -20.67 -9.95 0.87
CA ASP A 83 -20.99 -10.98 -0.13
C ASP A 83 -21.24 -10.39 -1.53
N GLY A 84 -20.83 -9.14 -1.76
CA GLY A 84 -20.90 -8.48 -3.06
C GLY A 84 -19.90 -9.09 -4.05
N GLN A 85 -20.37 -9.43 -5.24
CA GLN A 85 -19.58 -10.02 -6.31
C GLN A 85 -18.91 -8.93 -7.15
N ILE A 86 -17.61 -8.76 -7.03
CA ILE A 86 -16.87 -7.64 -7.61
C ILE A 86 -16.03 -8.13 -8.79
N TYR A 87 -16.23 -7.53 -9.97
CA TYR A 87 -15.51 -7.86 -11.20
C TYR A 87 -14.76 -6.65 -11.74
N LEU A 88 -13.48 -6.85 -12.09
CA LEU A 88 -12.69 -5.85 -12.80
C LEU A 88 -12.98 -5.95 -14.30
N VAL A 89 -13.41 -4.85 -14.89
CA VAL A 89 -13.74 -4.76 -16.31
C VAL A 89 -13.18 -3.49 -16.96
N SER A 90 -13.21 -3.42 -18.28
CA SER A 90 -12.90 -2.18 -19.00
C SER A 90 -14.01 -1.13 -18.82
N PRO A 91 -13.73 0.16 -18.99
CA PRO A 91 -14.76 1.21 -19.01
C PRO A 91 -15.85 0.96 -20.07
N GLU A 92 -15.48 0.40 -21.22
CA GLU A 92 -16.40 0.06 -22.31
C GLU A 92 -17.35 -1.08 -21.88
N THR A 93 -16.83 -2.12 -21.26
CA THR A 93 -17.64 -3.22 -20.72
C THR A 93 -18.60 -2.72 -19.65
N ALA A 94 -18.14 -1.87 -18.74
CA ALA A 94 -19.01 -1.27 -17.72
C ALA A 94 -20.13 -0.43 -18.32
N ALA A 95 -19.81 0.42 -19.32
CA ALA A 95 -20.78 1.29 -19.97
C ALA A 95 -21.86 0.53 -20.73
N ILE A 96 -21.48 -0.46 -21.56
CA ILE A 96 -22.47 -1.26 -22.30
C ILE A 96 -23.31 -2.11 -21.36
N SER A 97 -22.73 -2.71 -20.34
CA SER A 97 -23.46 -3.51 -19.35
C SER A 97 -24.45 -2.65 -18.54
N ALA A 98 -24.11 -1.36 -18.32
CA ALA A 98 -25.06 -0.45 -17.67
C ALA A 98 -26.31 -0.15 -18.54
N ILE A 99 -26.16 -0.16 -19.85
CA ILE A 99 -27.28 0.02 -20.79
C ILE A 99 -28.12 -1.25 -20.90
N THR A 100 -27.47 -2.41 -21.05
CA THR A 100 -28.15 -3.68 -21.28
C THR A 100 -28.76 -4.31 -20.02
N GLY A 101 -28.23 -3.97 -18.85
CA GLY A 101 -28.63 -4.57 -17.57
C GLY A 101 -27.96 -5.91 -17.28
N VAL A 102 -27.12 -6.41 -18.17
CA VAL A 102 -26.40 -7.69 -18.06
C VAL A 102 -24.94 -7.53 -18.42
N PHE A 103 -24.09 -8.45 -17.97
CA PHE A 103 -22.67 -8.45 -18.31
C PHE A 103 -22.53 -8.65 -19.83
N THR A 104 -22.12 -7.60 -20.55
CA THR A 104 -22.13 -7.54 -22.00
C THR A 104 -20.73 -7.33 -22.59
N ASP A 105 -20.40 -8.05 -23.65
CA ASP A 105 -19.17 -7.88 -24.41
C ASP A 105 -19.21 -6.54 -25.18
N PRO A 106 -18.27 -5.61 -24.96
CA PRO A 106 -18.25 -4.32 -25.66
C PRO A 106 -18.02 -4.43 -27.17
N ARG A 107 -17.51 -5.54 -27.69
CA ARG A 107 -17.34 -5.79 -29.12
C ARG A 107 -18.66 -5.86 -29.88
N THR A 108 -19.78 -6.07 -29.16
CA THR A 108 -21.13 -5.99 -29.76
C THR A 108 -21.53 -4.60 -30.20
N LEU A 109 -20.78 -3.56 -29.78
CA LEU A 109 -21.03 -2.15 -30.19
C LEU A 109 -20.48 -1.82 -31.58
N GLY A 110 -19.73 -2.73 -32.22
CA GLY A 110 -19.01 -2.49 -33.45
C GLY A 110 -17.60 -1.93 -33.21
N ASP A 111 -17.14 -1.06 -34.10
CA ASP A 111 -15.79 -0.52 -34.02
C ASP A 111 -15.60 0.38 -32.78
N ALA A 112 -14.37 0.36 -32.26
CA ALA A 112 -14.00 1.21 -31.13
C ALA A 112 -14.10 2.69 -31.52
N ALA A 113 -14.58 3.52 -30.59
CA ALA A 113 -14.60 4.95 -30.78
C ALA A 113 -13.19 5.51 -30.99
N ASP A 114 -13.01 6.31 -32.01
CA ASP A 114 -11.78 7.07 -32.24
C ASP A 114 -11.69 8.19 -31.19
N ILE A 115 -10.69 8.08 -30.32
CA ILE A 115 -10.48 9.02 -29.22
C ILE A 115 -9.15 9.73 -29.41
N THR A 116 -9.23 11.01 -29.71
CA THR A 116 -8.05 11.87 -29.79
C THR A 116 -7.81 12.57 -28.44
N LEU A 117 -6.55 12.63 -28.04
CA LEU A 117 -6.16 13.44 -26.90
C LEU A 117 -6.19 14.93 -27.28
N PRO A 118 -6.57 15.83 -26.36
CA PRO A 118 -6.49 17.26 -26.62
C PRO A 118 -5.03 17.70 -26.78
N GLU A 119 -4.77 18.67 -27.65
CA GLU A 119 -3.42 19.24 -27.82
C GLU A 119 -2.91 19.90 -26.55
N LYS A 120 -3.81 20.45 -25.74
CA LYS A 120 -3.51 21.07 -24.45
C LYS A 120 -4.49 20.58 -23.40
N PHE A 121 -3.94 20.19 -22.24
CA PHE A 121 -4.75 19.87 -21.06
C PHE A 121 -5.11 21.17 -20.32
N THR A 122 -6.31 21.22 -19.77
CA THR A 122 -6.72 22.30 -18.87
C THR A 122 -5.92 22.21 -17.58
N ILE A 123 -5.17 23.25 -17.25
CA ILE A 123 -4.45 23.35 -15.97
C ILE A 123 -5.15 24.42 -15.14
N ASN A 124 -5.46 24.12 -13.89
CA ASN A 124 -6.03 25.05 -12.94
C ASN A 124 -5.45 24.77 -11.55
N ASP A 125 -4.55 25.62 -11.12
CA ASP A 125 -3.79 25.48 -9.87
C ASP A 125 -4.40 26.32 -8.72
N ASN A 126 -5.60 26.90 -8.92
CA ASN A 126 -6.24 27.79 -7.94
C ASN A 126 -6.44 27.17 -6.55
N MET A 127 -6.48 25.83 -6.46
CA MET A 127 -6.66 25.10 -5.21
C MET A 127 -5.36 24.52 -4.66
N ILE A 128 -4.24 24.77 -5.34
CA ILE A 128 -2.91 24.34 -4.87
C ILE A 128 -2.35 25.43 -3.98
N VAL A 129 -2.11 25.10 -2.73
CA VAL A 129 -1.40 25.97 -1.80
C VAL A 129 0.10 25.78 -2.04
N PRO A 130 0.81 26.80 -2.55
CA PRO A 130 2.25 26.69 -2.78
C PRO A 130 3.00 26.60 -1.44
N PRO A 131 4.25 26.11 -1.45
CA PRO A 131 5.12 26.20 -0.27
C PRO A 131 5.32 27.70 0.09
N ALA A 132 5.63 27.94 1.35
CA ALA A 132 6.00 29.26 1.79
C ALA A 132 7.30 29.74 1.09
N ASP A 133 7.47 31.06 1.02
CA ASP A 133 8.74 31.64 0.57
C ASP A 133 9.88 31.18 1.49
N GLU A 134 11.07 30.95 0.93
CA GLU A 134 12.25 30.48 1.63
C GLU A 134 12.56 31.30 2.91
N LYS A 135 12.42 32.63 2.82
CA LYS A 135 12.61 33.56 3.94
C LYS A 135 11.65 33.35 5.13
N ASP A 136 10.48 32.72 4.88
CA ASP A 136 9.43 32.55 5.88
C ASP A 136 9.36 31.11 6.41
N MET A 137 10.10 30.16 5.82
CA MET A 137 10.04 28.73 6.12
C MET A 137 10.27 28.42 7.62
N ASP A 138 11.28 29.08 8.22
CA ASP A 138 11.62 28.85 9.63
C ASP A 138 10.59 29.39 10.62
N SER A 139 9.74 30.32 10.17
CA SER A 139 8.69 30.92 11.00
C SER A 139 7.35 30.15 10.97
N ILE A 140 7.22 29.15 10.10
CA ILE A 140 5.97 28.41 9.93
C ILE A 140 5.80 27.37 11.04
N GLU A 141 4.72 27.55 11.81
CA GLU A 141 4.30 26.57 12.78
C GLU A 141 3.58 25.40 12.10
N VAL A 142 4.05 24.19 12.34
CA VAL A 142 3.38 22.95 11.89
C VAL A 142 2.24 22.63 12.85
N LEU A 143 1.01 23.01 12.48
CA LEU A 143 -0.18 22.71 13.25
C LEU A 143 -0.54 21.23 13.14
N ARG A 144 -0.61 20.55 14.29
CA ARG A 144 -1.01 19.14 14.36
C ARG A 144 -2.25 19.00 15.23
N GLY A 145 -3.24 18.28 14.73
CA GLY A 145 -4.39 17.86 15.55
C GLY A 145 -3.95 16.90 16.68
N PRO A 146 -4.79 16.66 17.67
CA PRO A 146 -4.44 15.90 18.88
C PRO A 146 -4.03 14.46 18.58
N ASN A 147 -4.53 13.88 17.48
CA ASN A 147 -4.23 12.51 17.05
C ASN A 147 -3.10 12.42 16.02
N ILE A 148 -2.48 13.54 15.65
CA ILE A 148 -1.34 13.54 14.72
C ILE A 148 -0.05 13.61 15.54
N LYS A 149 0.77 12.57 15.46
CA LYS A 149 2.04 12.47 16.16
C LYS A 149 3.22 12.60 15.19
N PRO A 150 4.41 13.03 15.65
CA PRO A 150 5.59 13.06 14.80
C PRO A 150 5.84 11.70 14.12
N PHE A 151 6.25 11.76 12.86
CA PHE A 151 6.61 10.58 12.10
C PHE A 151 7.85 9.91 12.71
N PRO A 152 7.88 8.56 12.84
CA PRO A 152 9.03 7.87 13.37
C PRO A 152 10.21 7.98 12.39
N VAL A 153 11.32 8.52 12.86
CA VAL A 153 12.55 8.66 12.07
C VAL A 153 13.48 7.52 12.43
N SER A 154 13.88 6.73 11.43
CA SER A 154 14.87 5.68 11.61
C SER A 154 16.28 6.26 11.77
N LYS A 155 17.17 5.50 12.40
CA LYS A 155 18.59 5.81 12.49
C LYS A 155 19.33 5.16 11.30
N PRO A 156 20.51 5.65 10.92
CA PRO A 156 21.38 4.97 9.97
C PRO A 156 21.59 3.51 10.34
N LEU A 157 21.84 2.66 9.32
CA LEU A 157 22.07 1.24 9.52
C LEU A 157 23.22 1.01 10.52
N ALA A 158 22.95 0.26 11.57
CA ALA A 158 23.98 -0.10 12.54
C ALA A 158 25.03 -1.03 11.92
N GLU A 159 26.24 -1.02 12.44
CA GLU A 159 27.30 -1.93 11.98
C GLU A 159 26.93 -3.40 12.20
N THR A 160 26.28 -3.69 13.30
CA THR A 160 25.83 -5.04 13.68
C THR A 160 24.36 -5.00 14.07
N ILE A 161 23.57 -5.91 13.55
CA ILE A 161 22.23 -6.22 14.07
C ILE A 161 22.38 -7.42 14.98
N ASP A 162 22.13 -7.22 16.26
CA ASP A 162 22.13 -8.23 17.30
C ASP A 162 20.79 -8.09 18.03
N ALA A 163 19.86 -9.01 17.77
CA ALA A 163 18.49 -8.90 18.21
C ALA A 163 17.77 -10.24 18.25
N LYS A 164 16.77 -10.36 19.13
CA LYS A 164 15.93 -11.55 19.21
C LYS A 164 14.88 -11.59 18.09
N CYS A 165 14.54 -12.82 17.68
CA CYS A 165 13.39 -13.09 16.83
C CYS A 165 12.10 -12.80 17.63
N SER A 166 11.56 -11.60 17.50
CA SER A 166 10.35 -11.19 18.25
C SER A 166 9.08 -11.92 17.78
N LEU A 167 9.07 -12.39 16.54
CA LEU A 167 7.93 -13.09 15.94
C LEU A 167 8.40 -14.03 14.85
N LYS A 168 7.92 -15.29 14.87
CA LYS A 168 8.01 -16.24 13.76
C LYS A 168 6.61 -16.49 13.21
N VAL A 169 6.38 -16.24 11.92
CA VAL A 169 5.11 -16.42 11.23
C VAL A 169 5.26 -17.28 9.98
N GLY A 170 4.19 -17.93 9.57
CA GLY A 170 4.16 -18.80 8.40
C GLY A 170 4.09 -18.07 7.08
N ASP A 171 3.62 -18.79 6.05
CA ASP A 171 3.45 -18.29 4.70
C ASP A 171 2.24 -17.36 4.56
N ASN A 172 2.24 -16.56 3.48
CA ASN A 172 1.11 -15.71 3.07
C ASN A 172 0.66 -14.68 4.12
N ILE A 173 1.62 -14.14 4.88
CA ILE A 173 1.33 -13.03 5.78
C ILE A 173 0.94 -11.80 4.95
N THR A 174 -0.27 -11.33 5.15
CA THR A 174 -0.80 -10.15 4.45
C THR A 174 -0.44 -8.87 5.19
N THR A 175 -0.52 -7.73 4.49
CA THR A 175 -0.41 -6.42 5.16
C THR A 175 -1.52 -6.18 6.18
N ASP A 176 -2.66 -6.89 6.10
CA ASP A 176 -3.71 -6.87 7.13
C ASP A 176 -3.34 -7.71 8.37
N HIS A 177 -2.57 -8.77 8.21
CA HIS A 177 -2.00 -9.50 9.35
C HIS A 177 -0.96 -8.64 10.08
N ILE A 178 -0.11 -7.90 9.33
CA ILE A 178 0.92 -7.04 9.92
C ILE A 178 0.29 -5.81 10.58
N MET A 179 -0.60 -5.12 9.86
CA MET A 179 -1.23 -3.90 10.32
C MET A 179 -2.69 -3.83 9.84
N PRO A 180 -3.63 -4.28 10.64
CA PRO A 180 -5.05 -4.27 10.29
C PRO A 180 -5.57 -2.87 9.95
N ALA A 181 -6.55 -2.78 9.04
CA ALA A 181 -7.08 -1.52 8.53
C ALA A 181 -8.62 -1.46 8.62
N GLY A 182 -9.17 -1.90 9.73
CA GLY A 182 -10.60 -1.76 10.02
C GLY A 182 -11.00 -0.33 10.44
N ALA A 183 -12.29 -0.04 10.46
CA ALA A 183 -12.85 1.27 10.82
C ALA A 183 -12.39 1.78 12.20
N LYS A 184 -12.09 0.89 13.13
CA LYS A 184 -11.57 1.21 14.46
C LYS A 184 -10.11 1.69 14.42
N ILE A 185 -9.31 1.20 13.47
CA ILE A 185 -7.85 1.39 13.43
C ILE A 185 -7.46 2.51 12.47
N LEU A 186 -8.15 2.63 11.32
CA LEU A 186 -7.85 3.66 10.31
C LEU A 186 -7.81 5.10 10.84
N PRO A 187 -8.63 5.54 11.79
CA PRO A 187 -8.52 6.89 12.36
C PRO A 187 -7.18 7.16 13.05
N LEU A 188 -6.43 6.13 13.43
CA LEU A 188 -5.13 6.23 14.12
C LEU A 188 -3.93 6.33 13.16
N ARG A 189 -4.15 6.31 11.84
CA ARG A 189 -3.08 6.24 10.83
C ARG A 189 -2.01 7.33 10.94
N SER A 190 -2.33 8.49 11.48
CA SER A 190 -1.37 9.58 11.70
C SER A 190 -0.77 9.57 13.11
N ASN A 191 -0.99 8.50 13.87
CA ASN A 191 -0.49 8.28 15.22
C ASN A 191 0.18 6.91 15.30
N ILE A 192 1.42 6.82 14.79
CA ILE A 192 2.14 5.54 14.71
C ILE A 192 2.30 4.88 16.08
N PRO A 193 2.63 5.60 17.15
CA PRO A 193 2.64 5.00 18.49
C PRO A 193 1.34 4.27 18.84
N LYS A 194 0.19 4.91 18.60
CA LYS A 194 -1.11 4.32 18.94
C LYS A 194 -1.53 3.21 17.99
N ILE A 195 -1.30 3.35 16.68
CA ILE A 195 -1.65 2.30 15.72
C ILE A 195 -0.77 1.06 15.88
N SER A 196 0.48 1.21 16.36
CA SER A 196 1.40 0.10 16.59
C SER A 196 0.91 -0.92 17.63
N GLU A 197 -0.01 -0.52 18.52
CA GLU A 197 -0.67 -1.43 19.46
C GLU A 197 -1.42 -2.58 18.77
N PHE A 198 -1.80 -2.40 17.50
CA PHE A 198 -2.50 -3.40 16.68
C PHE A 198 -1.55 -4.18 15.76
N CYS A 199 -0.24 -3.90 15.82
CA CYS A 199 0.74 -4.56 14.96
C CYS A 199 0.77 -6.06 15.26
N PHE A 200 0.55 -6.89 14.23
CA PHE A 200 0.45 -8.35 14.31
C PHE A 200 -0.61 -8.90 15.29
N ALA A 201 -1.51 -8.08 15.81
CA ALA A 201 -2.51 -8.52 16.78
C ALA A 201 -3.38 -9.70 16.30
N VAL A 202 -3.51 -9.89 14.98
CA VAL A 202 -4.22 -11.03 14.36
C VAL A 202 -3.40 -12.32 14.43
N CYS A 203 -2.06 -12.21 14.45
CA CYS A 203 -1.14 -13.35 14.47
C CYS A 203 -0.70 -13.70 15.90
N ASP A 204 -0.43 -12.68 16.70
CA ASP A 204 0.07 -12.77 18.07
C ASP A 204 -0.27 -11.51 18.85
N GLU A 205 -1.27 -11.59 19.71
CA GLU A 205 -1.74 -10.47 20.53
C GLU A 205 -0.66 -9.89 21.47
N LYS A 206 0.37 -10.67 21.78
CA LYS A 206 1.48 -10.26 22.67
C LYS A 206 2.66 -9.64 21.92
N PHE A 207 2.60 -9.56 20.59
CA PHE A 207 3.73 -9.06 19.78
C PHE A 207 4.11 -7.63 20.17
N HIS A 208 3.14 -6.72 20.30
CA HIS A 208 3.39 -5.32 20.63
C HIS A 208 4.19 -5.18 21.92
N ASP A 209 3.73 -5.78 23.01
CA ASP A 209 4.36 -5.65 24.32
C ASP A 209 5.75 -6.27 24.34
N ARG A 210 5.89 -7.46 23.71
CA ARG A 210 7.17 -8.15 23.57
C ARG A 210 8.18 -7.33 22.75
N ALA A 211 7.74 -6.70 21.66
CA ALA A 211 8.63 -5.90 20.83
C ALA A 211 9.08 -4.62 21.56
N LEU A 212 8.20 -3.99 22.33
CA LEU A 212 8.56 -2.86 23.18
C LEU A 212 9.57 -3.24 24.27
N GLU A 213 9.36 -4.38 24.95
CA GLU A 213 10.28 -4.88 25.97
C GLU A 213 11.66 -5.16 25.39
N LEU A 214 11.74 -5.76 24.20
CA LEU A 214 13.00 -6.05 23.50
C LEU A 214 13.71 -4.77 22.99
N GLY A 215 12.96 -3.72 22.62
CA GLY A 215 13.46 -2.46 22.08
C GLY A 215 14.11 -2.56 20.70
N LYS A 216 14.68 -3.71 20.35
CA LYS A 216 15.18 -4.08 19.02
C LYS A 216 14.88 -5.54 18.71
N SER A 217 14.45 -5.84 17.48
CA SER A 217 14.08 -7.22 17.14
C SER A 217 14.22 -7.53 15.65
N ILE A 218 14.12 -8.81 15.32
CA ILE A 218 14.02 -9.36 13.97
C ILE A 218 12.70 -10.13 13.88
N ILE A 219 12.04 -10.06 12.71
CA ILE A 219 10.87 -10.88 12.39
C ILE A 219 11.31 -11.95 11.41
N VAL A 220 10.85 -13.18 11.63
CA VAL A 220 11.07 -14.32 10.74
C VAL A 220 9.73 -14.75 10.15
N GLY A 221 9.67 -14.96 8.83
CA GLY A 221 8.44 -15.33 8.14
C GLY A 221 8.63 -16.32 7.00
N GLY A 222 7.54 -16.86 6.52
CA GLY A 222 7.50 -17.79 5.40
C GLY A 222 7.47 -17.10 4.03
N SER A 223 6.86 -17.76 3.06
CA SER A 223 6.75 -17.32 1.68
C SER A 223 5.68 -16.24 1.50
N ASN A 224 5.88 -15.37 0.49
CA ASN A 224 4.92 -14.32 0.09
C ASN A 224 4.53 -13.37 1.24
N TYR A 225 5.52 -12.96 2.03
CA TYR A 225 5.33 -12.07 3.17
C TYR A 225 4.99 -10.65 2.74
N GLY A 226 3.95 -10.06 3.35
CA GLY A 226 3.52 -8.69 3.09
C GLY A 226 2.62 -8.53 1.87
N GLN A 227 1.98 -9.61 1.40
CA GLN A 227 1.04 -9.54 0.28
C GLN A 227 -0.19 -8.67 0.61
N GLY A 228 -0.88 -8.21 -0.43
CA GLY A 228 -2.12 -7.44 -0.32
C GLY A 228 -1.94 -5.95 -0.61
N SER A 229 -2.65 -5.09 0.15
CA SER A 229 -2.62 -3.64 -0.06
C SER A 229 -1.25 -3.04 0.24
N SER A 230 -0.84 -2.03 -0.55
CA SER A 230 0.37 -1.28 -0.25
C SER A 230 0.14 -0.36 0.95
N ARG A 231 0.51 -0.82 2.13
CA ARG A 231 0.39 -0.07 3.38
C ARG A 231 1.76 0.21 3.95
N GLU A 232 2.14 1.47 3.97
CA GLU A 232 3.38 1.88 4.62
C GLU A 232 3.34 1.60 6.13
N HIS A 233 2.15 1.66 6.77
CA HIS A 233 1.97 1.34 8.18
C HIS A 233 2.41 -0.09 8.55
N ALA A 234 2.36 -1.02 7.59
CA ALA A 234 2.89 -2.37 7.78
C ALA A 234 4.44 -2.41 7.85
N ALA A 235 5.12 -1.30 7.56
CA ALA A 235 6.55 -1.11 7.81
C ALA A 235 6.80 -0.10 8.95
N LEU A 236 6.00 0.98 9.04
CA LEU A 236 6.18 2.02 10.06
C LEU A 236 5.86 1.56 11.48
N ALA A 237 4.84 0.71 11.65
CA ALA A 237 4.52 0.18 12.97
C ALA A 237 5.60 -0.79 13.48
N PRO A 238 6.09 -1.79 12.70
CA PRO A 238 7.28 -2.56 13.07
C PRO A 238 8.52 -1.70 13.32
N LEU A 239 8.78 -0.68 12.49
CA LEU A 239 9.89 0.26 12.72
C LEU A 239 9.80 0.93 14.09
N TYR A 240 8.63 1.48 14.42
CA TYR A 240 8.38 2.11 15.71
C TYR A 240 8.61 1.15 16.88
N LEU A 241 8.22 -0.11 16.73
CA LEU A 241 8.42 -1.18 17.70
C LEU A 241 9.85 -1.76 17.71
N GLY A 242 10.77 -1.14 16.98
CA GLY A 242 12.19 -1.49 17.03
C GLY A 242 12.63 -2.63 16.11
N VAL A 243 11.79 -3.08 15.17
CA VAL A 243 12.19 -4.10 14.18
C VAL A 243 13.32 -3.55 13.29
N LYS A 244 14.43 -4.29 13.17
CA LYS A 244 15.63 -3.92 12.42
C LYS A 244 15.77 -4.67 11.10
N ALA A 245 15.34 -5.93 11.08
CA ALA A 245 15.35 -6.76 9.88
C ALA A 245 14.14 -7.68 9.85
N VAL A 246 13.77 -8.10 8.65
CA VAL A 246 12.76 -9.11 8.39
C VAL A 246 13.41 -10.17 7.51
N ILE A 247 13.45 -11.44 7.98
CA ILE A 247 14.04 -12.58 7.28
C ILE A 247 12.92 -13.52 6.88
N VAL A 248 12.74 -13.78 5.59
CA VAL A 248 11.62 -14.57 5.08
C VAL A 248 12.04 -15.50 3.95
N LYS A 249 11.19 -16.45 3.57
CA LYS A 249 11.40 -17.24 2.34
C LYS A 249 11.24 -16.39 1.09
N SER A 250 10.21 -15.54 1.02
CA SER A 250 10.03 -14.56 -0.06
C SER A 250 9.14 -13.39 0.35
N PHE A 251 9.33 -12.24 -0.31
CA PHE A 251 8.54 -11.03 -0.09
C PHE A 251 7.54 -10.76 -1.21
N ALA A 252 6.40 -10.17 -0.84
CA ALA A 252 5.62 -9.38 -1.79
C ALA A 252 6.37 -8.08 -2.14
N ARG A 253 6.51 -7.80 -3.44
CA ARG A 253 7.38 -6.73 -3.97
C ARG A 253 7.17 -5.35 -3.34
N ILE A 254 5.91 -4.94 -3.18
CA ILE A 254 5.58 -3.61 -2.64
C ILE A 254 5.96 -3.51 -1.16
N HIS A 255 5.75 -4.58 -0.41
CA HIS A 255 6.08 -4.59 1.02
C HIS A 255 7.60 -4.54 1.26
N MET A 256 8.38 -5.27 0.45
CA MET A 256 9.84 -5.17 0.47
C MET A 256 10.31 -3.73 0.27
N ALA A 257 9.72 -3.03 -0.73
CA ALA A 257 10.04 -1.61 -0.96
C ALA A 257 9.66 -0.72 0.24
N ASN A 258 8.53 -0.98 0.90
CA ASN A 258 8.12 -0.23 2.09
C ASN A 258 9.07 -0.46 3.28
N LEU A 259 9.57 -1.68 3.47
CA LEU A 259 10.57 -1.97 4.50
C LEU A 259 11.85 -1.17 4.26
N ILE A 260 12.37 -1.16 3.02
CA ILE A 260 13.56 -0.39 2.64
C ILE A 260 13.32 1.11 2.86
N ASN A 261 12.17 1.63 2.43
CA ASN A 261 11.80 3.04 2.63
C ASN A 261 11.76 3.42 4.13
N ALA A 262 11.35 2.50 4.98
CA ALA A 262 11.33 2.68 6.43
C ALA A 262 12.71 2.48 7.11
N GLY A 263 13.70 1.93 6.41
CA GLY A 263 15.01 1.61 6.97
C GLY A 263 15.07 0.27 7.71
N ILE A 264 14.14 -0.64 7.42
CA ILE A 264 14.15 -2.04 7.89
C ILE A 264 14.79 -2.91 6.81
N VAL A 265 15.77 -3.74 7.18
CA VAL A 265 16.51 -4.57 6.22
C VAL A 265 15.68 -5.80 5.82
N PRO A 266 15.27 -5.94 4.54
CA PRO A 266 14.60 -7.14 4.07
C PRO A 266 15.63 -8.18 3.60
N LEU A 267 15.53 -9.40 4.10
CA LEU A 267 16.43 -10.51 3.82
C LEU A 267 15.62 -11.76 3.45
N THR A 268 16.12 -12.55 2.49
CA THR A 268 15.49 -13.83 2.14
C THR A 268 16.43 -14.96 2.46
N PHE A 269 15.90 -16.09 2.94
CA PHE A 269 16.72 -17.29 3.18
C PHE A 269 17.42 -17.72 1.89
N ALA A 270 18.73 -18.02 1.96
CA ALA A 270 19.46 -18.65 0.88
C ALA A 270 19.04 -20.13 0.72
N ASN A 271 18.79 -20.78 1.85
CA ASN A 271 18.20 -22.11 1.92
C ASN A 271 16.91 -22.03 2.76
N GLU A 272 15.77 -22.29 2.15
CA GLU A 272 14.46 -22.16 2.81
C GLU A 272 14.27 -23.09 4.02
N SER A 273 15.01 -24.22 4.11
CA SER A 273 14.96 -25.11 5.27
C SER A 273 15.49 -24.47 6.54
N ASP A 274 16.37 -23.45 6.44
CA ASP A 274 16.92 -22.78 7.62
C ASP A 274 15.81 -22.03 8.41
N TYR A 275 14.68 -21.71 7.76
CA TYR A 275 13.50 -21.18 8.43
C TYR A 275 13.01 -22.11 9.54
N ASP A 276 13.02 -23.43 9.33
CA ASP A 276 12.49 -24.41 10.28
C ASP A 276 13.36 -24.50 11.54
N GLU A 277 14.66 -24.20 11.41
CA GLU A 277 15.66 -24.26 12.48
C GLU A 277 15.63 -23.05 13.44
N ILE A 278 14.90 -21.98 13.10
CA ILE A 278 14.82 -20.76 13.91
C ILE A 278 13.54 -20.78 14.74
N ASP A 279 13.64 -20.48 16.03
CA ASP A 279 12.49 -20.34 16.90
C ASP A 279 12.26 -18.88 17.30
N GLN A 280 11.01 -18.58 17.70
CA GLN A 280 10.71 -17.31 18.32
C GLN A 280 11.51 -17.13 19.60
N MET A 281 12.08 -15.97 19.82
CA MET A 281 13.01 -15.58 20.88
C MET A 281 14.45 -16.07 20.69
N ASP A 282 14.80 -16.79 19.62
CA ASP A 282 16.21 -17.03 19.29
C ASP A 282 16.93 -15.67 19.09
N GLU A 283 18.16 -15.59 19.58
CA GLU A 283 19.05 -14.45 19.38
C GLU A 283 19.79 -14.61 18.06
N LEU A 284 19.59 -13.65 17.15
CA LEU A 284 20.15 -13.63 15.81
C LEU A 284 21.13 -12.46 15.69
N LYS A 285 22.32 -12.74 15.15
CA LYS A 285 23.38 -11.76 14.99
C LYS A 285 23.82 -11.66 13.53
N ILE A 286 23.89 -10.43 13.01
CA ILE A 286 24.40 -10.10 11.68
C ILE A 286 25.51 -9.10 11.86
N GLU A 287 26.75 -9.56 11.82
CA GLU A 287 27.93 -8.71 12.00
C GLU A 287 28.29 -7.95 10.70
N ASN A 288 28.77 -6.72 10.84
CA ASN A 288 29.22 -5.90 9.71
C ASN A 288 28.23 -5.86 8.55
N ILE A 289 26.92 -5.79 8.85
CA ILE A 289 25.85 -5.92 7.84
C ILE A 289 26.03 -4.98 6.68
N GLY A 290 26.43 -3.72 6.90
CA GLY A 290 26.68 -2.75 5.85
C GLY A 290 27.80 -3.19 4.89
N LYS A 291 28.89 -3.75 5.41
CA LYS A 291 29.99 -4.29 4.61
C LYS A 291 29.55 -5.53 3.83
N GLN A 292 28.78 -6.41 4.45
CA GLN A 292 28.27 -7.60 3.77
C GLN A 292 27.34 -7.22 2.59
N ILE A 293 26.43 -6.26 2.78
CA ILE A 293 25.55 -5.72 1.73
C ILE A 293 26.37 -5.08 0.59
N ALA A 294 27.44 -4.36 0.92
CA ALA A 294 28.32 -3.74 -0.08
C ALA A 294 29.07 -4.79 -0.91
N ASN A 295 29.54 -5.87 -0.27
CA ASN A 295 30.40 -6.86 -0.90
C ASN A 295 29.65 -7.90 -1.74
N GLY A 296 28.33 -8.01 -1.60
CA GLY A 296 27.56 -8.99 -2.35
C GLY A 296 26.11 -9.11 -1.91
N LYS A 297 25.48 -10.18 -2.38
CA LYS A 297 24.07 -10.47 -2.06
C LYS A 297 23.92 -11.39 -0.85
N VAL A 298 24.91 -12.23 -0.56
CA VAL A 298 24.87 -13.23 0.51
C VAL A 298 25.34 -12.62 1.81
N ILE A 299 24.56 -12.77 2.84
CA ILE A 299 24.81 -12.26 4.19
C ILE A 299 24.78 -13.43 5.17
N LYS A 300 25.80 -13.51 5.99
CA LYS A 300 25.90 -14.50 7.06
C LYS A 300 25.12 -14.03 8.30
N VAL A 301 24.30 -14.91 8.84
CA VAL A 301 23.56 -14.73 10.09
C VAL A 301 23.97 -15.82 11.07
N THR A 302 24.20 -15.49 12.31
CA THR A 302 24.46 -16.45 13.39
C THR A 302 23.24 -16.56 14.30
N ASN A 303 22.69 -17.75 14.48
CA ASN A 303 21.77 -18.05 15.57
C ASN A 303 22.59 -18.31 16.83
N VAL A 304 22.72 -17.31 17.68
CA VAL A 304 23.53 -17.36 18.90
C VAL A 304 22.94 -18.33 19.91
N THR A 305 21.60 -18.39 19.98
CA THR A 305 20.89 -19.29 20.92
C THR A 305 21.19 -20.76 20.66
N LYS A 306 21.22 -21.13 19.38
CA LYS A 306 21.38 -22.55 18.98
C LYS A 306 22.79 -22.89 18.48
N GLY A 307 23.65 -21.89 18.30
CA GLY A 307 25.07 -22.07 17.97
C GLY A 307 25.33 -22.52 16.53
N PHE A 308 24.56 -22.05 15.57
CA PHE A 308 24.78 -22.32 14.14
C PHE A 308 24.70 -21.06 13.27
N ASP A 309 25.34 -21.13 12.11
CA ASP A 309 25.31 -20.08 11.09
C ASP A 309 24.43 -20.50 9.92
N PHE A 310 23.76 -19.51 9.31
CA PHE A 310 23.00 -19.68 8.07
C PHE A 310 23.18 -18.48 7.17
N GLU A 311 22.79 -18.61 5.90
CA GLU A 311 22.94 -17.57 4.90
C GLU A 311 21.57 -17.00 4.47
N VAL A 312 21.56 -15.70 4.23
CA VAL A 312 20.41 -14.98 3.67
C VAL A 312 20.85 -14.09 2.51
N ASN A 313 19.91 -13.74 1.65
CA ASN A 313 20.17 -12.88 0.51
C ASN A 313 19.60 -11.47 0.74
N ALA A 314 20.36 -10.45 0.36
CA ALA A 314 19.94 -9.06 0.23
C ALA A 314 19.99 -8.67 -1.26
N ASP A 315 18.92 -8.93 -2.02
CA ASP A 315 18.84 -8.55 -3.43
C ASP A 315 18.41 -7.08 -3.56
N LEU A 316 19.36 -6.18 -3.44
CA LEU A 316 19.18 -4.74 -3.36
C LEU A 316 19.88 -4.03 -4.52
N SER A 317 19.23 -3.05 -5.14
CA SER A 317 19.89 -2.09 -6.04
C SER A 317 20.79 -1.15 -5.25
N GLU A 318 21.77 -0.51 -5.92
CA GLU A 318 22.68 0.44 -5.27
C GLU A 318 21.92 1.55 -4.52
N ARG A 319 20.89 2.13 -5.15
CA ARG A 319 20.03 3.13 -4.49
C ARG A 319 19.37 2.61 -3.23
N GLN A 320 18.89 1.35 -3.23
CA GLN A 320 18.27 0.74 -2.05
C GLN A 320 19.28 0.50 -0.92
N LYS A 321 20.52 0.14 -1.25
CA LYS A 321 21.61 0.04 -0.27
C LYS A 321 21.87 1.40 0.39
N GLU A 322 22.00 2.47 -0.41
CA GLU A 322 22.18 3.83 0.09
C GLU A 322 21.03 4.29 0.99
N MET A 323 19.80 3.99 0.61
CA MET A 323 18.62 4.27 1.45
C MET A 323 18.68 3.55 2.80
N LEU A 324 19.06 2.27 2.83
CA LEU A 324 19.22 1.52 4.07
C LEU A 324 20.36 2.08 4.92
N TYR A 325 21.50 2.43 4.32
CA TYR A 325 22.62 3.05 5.03
C TYR A 325 22.24 4.37 5.69
N ALA A 326 21.43 5.18 5.01
CA ALA A 326 20.89 6.43 5.55
C ALA A 326 19.84 6.22 6.65
N GLY A 327 19.27 5.01 6.77
CA GLY A 327 18.16 4.70 7.68
C GLY A 327 16.77 4.97 7.05
N GLY A 328 16.65 4.83 5.73
CA GLY A 328 15.40 4.93 4.99
C GLY A 328 15.34 6.10 4.01
N LEU A 329 14.28 6.12 3.22
CA LEU A 329 14.10 7.05 2.10
C LEU A 329 14.13 8.53 2.54
N LEU A 330 13.48 8.89 3.64
CA LEU A 330 13.41 10.29 4.09
C LEU A 330 14.80 10.82 4.48
N ASN A 331 15.58 10.02 5.21
CA ASN A 331 16.94 10.39 5.56
C ASN A 331 17.84 10.48 4.33
N TYR A 332 17.73 9.50 3.42
CA TYR A 332 18.44 9.50 2.15
C TYR A 332 18.13 10.76 1.33
N THR A 333 16.86 11.12 1.20
CA THR A 333 16.45 12.33 0.47
C THR A 333 17.03 13.59 1.13
N LYS A 334 16.93 13.69 2.46
CA LYS A 334 17.49 14.84 3.20
C LYS A 334 19.01 15.00 3.04
N GLN A 335 19.73 13.89 2.86
CA GLN A 335 21.19 13.92 2.66
C GLN A 335 21.60 14.31 1.24
N ASN A 336 20.69 14.13 0.26
CA ASN A 336 20.95 14.32 -1.17
C ASN A 336 20.12 15.48 -1.78
N SER A 337 19.40 16.22 -0.99
CA SER A 337 18.77 17.52 -1.34
C SER A 337 19.56 18.66 -0.74
#